data_2a9968e27b60d49615a9e3ec6add02a6
#
_entry.id   2a9968e27b60d49615a9e3ec6add02a6
#
_cell.length_a   1.000
_cell.length_b   1.000
_cell.length_c   1.000
_cell.angle_alpha   90.00
_cell.angle_beta   90.00
_cell.angle_gamma   90.00
#
_symmetry.space_group_name_H-M   'P 1'
#
loop_
_entity.id
_entity.type
_entity.pdbx_description
1 polymer ?
#
loop_
_entity_poly.entity_id
_entity_poly.type
_entity_poly.pdbx_seq_one_letter_code
_entity_poly.pdbx_strand_id
1 'polypeptide(L)'
;MNLSQKFDIIRSVSNSSYWSKRIFSELCCLAEVSKIHGGEFDSHIEAAADELVAAIRENQTIPAPIAQKVEADLSGFSPAVKAYTVYCVSHAHIDMNWMWGYHETASVTVDTFRTILTLMEEYPEFTFAQSQASVYRIIEKHAPEMLEEIRRRVHEGRWEVSASTWVETDKNMPNGESLSRHILYTKRYLGKLLDISPDSIKIDFEPDTFGHNANVPEILQNGGVDYYYHCRAHDEYFLYNWESPSGKRVLVFRDPRWYNGTIEYDTFVADPLFCHQHGVNVNLFVYG
;
A
#
# COMPACT_ATOMS: atom_id res chain seq x y z
N MET A 1 -36.16 -13.00 -5.70
CA MET A 1 -34.69 -13.13 -5.84
C MET A 1 -34.07 -12.50 -4.61
N ASN A 2 -33.15 -13.19 -3.93
CA ASN A 2 -32.45 -12.62 -2.78
C ASN A 2 -31.30 -11.70 -3.20
N LEU A 3 -30.74 -10.91 -2.29
CA LEU A 3 -29.70 -9.91 -2.57
C LEU A 3 -28.45 -10.53 -3.24
N SER A 4 -27.99 -11.70 -2.74
CA SER A 4 -26.84 -12.41 -3.33
C SER A 4 -27.06 -12.74 -4.82
N GLN A 5 -28.24 -13.24 -5.19
CA GLN A 5 -28.57 -13.53 -6.58
C GLN A 5 -28.61 -12.26 -7.45
N LYS A 6 -29.06 -11.13 -6.88
CA LYS A 6 -29.04 -9.83 -7.57
C LYS A 6 -27.58 -9.39 -7.82
N PHE A 7 -26.71 -9.51 -6.82
CA PHE A 7 -25.28 -9.18 -6.96
C PHE A 7 -24.58 -10.07 -8.01
N ASP A 8 -24.92 -11.36 -8.09
CA ASP A 8 -24.36 -12.25 -9.12
C ASP A 8 -24.73 -11.81 -10.55
N ILE A 9 -25.98 -11.37 -10.73
CA ILE A 9 -26.42 -10.82 -12.03
C ILE A 9 -25.67 -9.52 -12.35
N ILE A 10 -25.55 -8.59 -11.39
CA ILE A 10 -24.85 -7.32 -11.61
C ILE A 10 -23.37 -7.58 -11.91
N ARG A 11 -22.75 -8.49 -11.15
CA ARG A 11 -21.34 -8.92 -11.35
C ARG A 11 -21.11 -9.46 -12.76
N SER A 12 -22.05 -10.23 -13.32
CA SER A 12 -21.88 -10.83 -14.65
C SER A 12 -21.69 -9.82 -15.78
N VAL A 13 -22.12 -8.56 -15.58
CA VAL A 13 -21.98 -7.47 -16.54
C VAL A 13 -21.10 -6.32 -16.02
N SER A 14 -20.54 -6.42 -14.81
CA SER A 14 -19.80 -5.32 -14.19
C SER A 14 -18.59 -4.87 -15.01
N ASN A 15 -17.95 -5.77 -15.75
CA ASN A 15 -16.78 -5.47 -16.58
C ASN A 15 -17.14 -4.87 -17.96
N SER A 16 -18.43 -4.66 -18.29
CA SER A 16 -18.84 -4.20 -19.61
C SER A 16 -18.55 -2.71 -19.88
N SER A 17 -18.46 -1.88 -18.84
CA SER A 17 -18.21 -0.44 -18.97
C SER A 17 -17.60 0.14 -17.68
N TYR A 18 -17.08 1.39 -17.77
CA TYR A 18 -16.67 2.17 -16.62
C TYR A 18 -17.79 2.27 -15.57
N TRP A 19 -18.99 2.67 -15.98
CA TRP A 19 -20.11 2.86 -15.07
C TRP A 19 -20.60 1.56 -14.44
N SER A 20 -20.53 0.44 -15.18
CA SER A 20 -20.89 -0.87 -14.65
C SER A 20 -19.91 -1.33 -13.55
N LYS A 21 -18.62 -1.13 -13.76
CA LYS A 21 -17.59 -1.43 -12.74
C LYS A 21 -17.79 -0.57 -11.51
N ARG A 22 -17.92 0.74 -11.71
CA ARG A 22 -18.02 1.73 -10.65
C ARG A 22 -19.21 1.47 -9.74
N ILE A 23 -20.42 1.41 -10.30
CA ILE A 23 -21.64 1.23 -9.50
C ILE A 23 -21.67 -0.11 -8.77
N PHE A 24 -21.14 -1.16 -9.38
CA PHE A 24 -21.04 -2.46 -8.72
C PHE A 24 -20.10 -2.39 -7.52
N SER A 25 -18.92 -1.78 -7.64
CA SER A 25 -17.96 -1.62 -6.54
C SER A 25 -18.51 -0.74 -5.41
N GLU A 26 -19.21 0.35 -5.75
CA GLU A 26 -19.88 1.20 -4.77
C GLU A 26 -20.97 0.45 -3.99
N LEU A 27 -21.77 -0.36 -4.69
CA LEU A 27 -22.81 -1.17 -4.08
C LEU A 27 -22.20 -2.24 -3.15
N CYS A 28 -21.11 -2.90 -3.57
CA CYS A 28 -20.38 -3.85 -2.74
C CYS A 28 -19.81 -3.18 -1.49
N CYS A 29 -19.18 -2.01 -1.66
CA CYS A 29 -18.61 -1.25 -0.54
C CYS A 29 -19.70 -0.85 0.46
N LEU A 30 -20.84 -0.34 -0.01
CA LEU A 30 -21.96 0.03 0.87
C LEU A 30 -22.54 -1.21 1.59
N ALA A 31 -22.54 -2.38 0.95
CA ALA A 31 -22.96 -3.62 1.59
C ALA A 31 -22.02 -4.04 2.75
N GLU A 32 -20.70 -3.85 2.57
CA GLU A 32 -19.74 -4.07 3.67
C GLU A 32 -19.93 -3.06 4.81
N VAL A 33 -20.18 -1.79 4.49
CA VAL A 33 -20.44 -0.75 5.49
C VAL A 33 -21.78 -0.99 6.19
N SER A 34 -22.82 -1.48 5.49
CA SER A 34 -24.10 -1.83 6.10
C SER A 34 -23.96 -2.89 7.20
N LYS A 35 -23.05 -3.86 7.01
CA LYS A 35 -22.76 -4.86 8.06
C LYS A 35 -22.24 -4.21 9.35
N ILE A 36 -21.42 -3.16 9.23
CA ILE A 36 -20.89 -2.39 10.38
C ILE A 36 -22.03 -1.70 11.13
N HIS A 37 -23.05 -1.23 10.41
CA HIS A 37 -24.20 -0.52 10.93
C HIS A 37 -25.43 -1.43 11.19
N GLY A 38 -25.23 -2.76 11.35
CA GLY A 38 -26.28 -3.71 11.68
C GLY A 38 -27.38 -3.85 10.63
N GLY A 39 -27.07 -3.60 9.35
CA GLY A 39 -28.00 -3.73 8.24
C GLY A 39 -28.84 -2.47 7.96
N GLU A 40 -28.48 -1.32 8.51
CA GLU A 40 -29.22 -0.06 8.37
C GLU A 40 -29.46 0.34 6.92
N PHE A 41 -28.51 0.02 6.02
CA PHE A 41 -28.57 0.41 4.60
C PHE A 41 -29.13 -0.68 3.68
N ASP A 42 -29.47 -1.85 4.19
CA ASP A 42 -29.83 -3.03 3.39
C ASP A 42 -31.03 -2.77 2.46
N SER A 43 -32.06 -2.05 2.93
CA SER A 43 -33.23 -1.73 2.11
C SER A 43 -32.91 -0.85 0.90
N HIS A 44 -31.97 0.08 1.06
CA HIS A 44 -31.53 0.97 -0.03
C HIS A 44 -30.63 0.22 -1.02
N ILE A 45 -29.75 -0.67 -0.50
CA ILE A 45 -28.93 -1.56 -1.33
C ILE A 45 -29.82 -2.50 -2.14
N GLU A 46 -30.86 -3.02 -1.54
CA GLU A 46 -31.80 -3.92 -2.19
C GLU A 46 -32.60 -3.22 -3.31
N ALA A 47 -33.08 -1.99 -3.07
CA ALA A 47 -33.76 -1.18 -4.07
C ALA A 47 -32.83 -0.82 -5.24
N ALA A 48 -31.60 -0.40 -4.96
CA ALA A 48 -30.59 -0.14 -5.97
C ALA A 48 -30.26 -1.37 -6.82
N ALA A 49 -30.09 -2.52 -6.18
CA ALA A 49 -29.84 -3.79 -6.86
C ALA A 49 -31.03 -4.21 -7.74
N ASP A 50 -32.27 -3.98 -7.32
CA ASP A 50 -33.46 -4.25 -8.13
C ASP A 50 -33.50 -3.38 -9.39
N GLU A 51 -33.20 -2.09 -9.29
CA GLU A 51 -33.13 -1.17 -10.43
C GLU A 51 -32.04 -1.59 -11.43
N LEU A 52 -30.84 -1.94 -10.94
CA LEU A 52 -29.75 -2.41 -11.80
C LEU A 52 -30.10 -3.74 -12.49
N VAL A 53 -30.70 -4.69 -11.78
CA VAL A 53 -31.13 -5.96 -12.36
C VAL A 53 -32.22 -5.76 -13.42
N ALA A 54 -33.15 -4.85 -13.19
CA ALA A 54 -34.19 -4.52 -14.20
C ALA A 54 -33.54 -3.94 -15.49
N ALA A 55 -32.59 -3.00 -15.31
CA ALA A 55 -31.82 -2.43 -16.41
C ALA A 55 -31.05 -3.49 -17.23
N ILE A 56 -30.41 -4.44 -16.52
CA ILE A 56 -29.65 -5.53 -17.16
C ILE A 56 -30.58 -6.44 -17.97
N ARG A 57 -31.75 -6.75 -17.45
CA ARG A 57 -32.75 -7.59 -18.20
C ARG A 57 -33.23 -6.94 -19.47
N GLU A 58 -33.38 -5.63 -19.47
CA GLU A 58 -33.86 -4.86 -20.63
C GLU A 58 -32.73 -4.59 -21.63
N ASN A 59 -31.53 -4.24 -21.16
CA ASN A 59 -30.45 -3.71 -22.00
C ASN A 59 -29.26 -4.66 -22.16
N GLN A 60 -29.23 -5.81 -21.48
CA GLN A 60 -28.11 -6.77 -21.39
C GLN A 60 -26.81 -6.16 -20.80
N THR A 61 -26.90 -4.97 -20.25
CA THR A 61 -25.80 -4.19 -19.61
C THR A 61 -26.40 -3.17 -18.64
N ILE A 62 -25.54 -2.43 -17.92
CA ILE A 62 -25.97 -1.30 -17.10
C ILE A 62 -25.73 0.00 -17.89
N PRO A 63 -26.78 0.67 -18.37
CA PRO A 63 -26.63 1.98 -19.01
C PRO A 63 -26.07 3.02 -18.06
N ALA A 64 -25.15 3.86 -18.55
CA ALA A 64 -24.51 4.91 -17.74
C ALA A 64 -25.53 5.84 -17.02
N PRO A 65 -26.64 6.31 -17.63
CA PRO A 65 -27.60 7.15 -16.92
C PRO A 65 -28.25 6.44 -15.72
N ILE A 66 -28.48 5.12 -15.81
CA ILE A 66 -29.06 4.36 -14.69
C ILE A 66 -28.02 4.18 -13.58
N ALA A 67 -26.78 3.86 -13.93
CA ALA A 67 -25.70 3.77 -12.94
C ALA A 67 -25.50 5.09 -12.20
N GLN A 68 -25.49 6.22 -12.91
CA GLN A 68 -25.38 7.57 -12.35
C GLN A 68 -26.55 7.93 -11.43
N LYS A 69 -27.78 7.53 -11.83
CA LYS A 69 -28.97 7.74 -10.99
C LYS A 69 -28.84 6.96 -9.68
N VAL A 70 -28.49 5.68 -9.75
CA VAL A 70 -28.31 4.82 -8.58
C VAL A 70 -27.20 5.37 -7.67
N GLU A 71 -26.07 5.82 -8.23
CA GLU A 71 -25.01 6.48 -7.47
C GLU A 71 -25.52 7.73 -6.73
N ALA A 72 -26.31 8.56 -7.42
CA ALA A 72 -26.90 9.76 -6.82
C ALA A 72 -27.86 9.41 -5.66
N ASP A 73 -28.70 8.39 -5.84
CA ASP A 73 -29.64 7.92 -4.81
C ASP A 73 -28.91 7.37 -3.57
N LEU A 74 -27.72 6.76 -3.77
CA LEU A 74 -26.88 6.24 -2.68
C LEU A 74 -25.95 7.27 -2.07
N SER A 75 -25.80 8.46 -2.63
CA SER A 75 -24.84 9.49 -2.22
C SER A 75 -24.97 9.93 -0.76
N GLY A 76 -26.17 9.85 -0.19
CA GLY A 76 -26.45 10.16 1.22
C GLY A 76 -25.69 9.28 2.22
N PHE A 77 -25.23 8.09 1.81
CA PHE A 77 -24.45 7.16 2.64
C PHE A 77 -22.93 7.38 2.54
N SER A 78 -22.48 8.28 1.67
CA SER A 78 -21.07 8.61 1.48
C SER A 78 -20.32 8.96 2.79
N PRO A 79 -20.90 9.69 3.78
CA PRO A 79 -20.21 9.95 5.05
C PRO A 79 -19.83 8.69 5.82
N ALA A 80 -20.66 7.64 5.81
CA ALA A 80 -20.37 6.38 6.49
C ALA A 80 -19.20 5.63 5.86
N VAL A 81 -19.08 5.65 4.52
CA VAL A 81 -17.94 5.09 3.79
C VAL A 81 -16.68 5.92 4.02
N LYS A 82 -16.78 7.24 3.93
CA LYS A 82 -15.66 8.20 4.11
C LYS A 82 -15.16 8.32 5.54
N ALA A 83 -15.77 7.63 6.50
CA ALA A 83 -15.23 7.49 7.85
C ALA A 83 -13.94 6.64 7.87
N TYR A 84 -13.67 5.89 6.80
CA TYR A 84 -12.49 5.05 6.62
C TYR A 84 -11.56 5.64 5.57
N THR A 85 -10.25 5.58 5.83
CA THR A 85 -9.22 6.10 4.94
C THR A 85 -8.26 4.98 4.55
N VAL A 86 -7.93 4.88 3.27
CA VAL A 86 -6.86 4.00 2.78
C VAL A 86 -5.75 4.88 2.21
N TYR A 87 -4.55 4.78 2.79
CA TYR A 87 -3.36 5.41 2.24
C TYR A 87 -2.73 4.48 1.20
N CYS A 88 -2.75 4.90 -0.06
CA CYS A 88 -2.09 4.19 -1.15
C CYS A 88 -0.64 4.64 -1.23
N VAL A 89 0.29 3.71 -1.00
CA VAL A 89 1.73 3.95 -1.03
C VAL A 89 2.31 3.30 -2.27
N SER A 90 2.81 4.12 -3.19
CA SER A 90 3.60 3.64 -4.33
C SER A 90 4.99 3.24 -3.86
N HIS A 91 5.43 2.04 -4.21
CA HIS A 91 6.74 1.49 -3.87
C HIS A 91 7.25 0.60 -5.00
N ALA A 92 8.55 0.59 -5.24
CA ALA A 92 9.17 -0.37 -6.14
C ALA A 92 10.08 -1.32 -5.36
N HIS A 93 9.67 -2.58 -5.25
CA HIS A 93 10.52 -3.63 -4.70
C HIS A 93 11.52 -4.08 -5.76
N ILE A 94 12.81 -3.85 -5.52
CA ILE A 94 13.89 -4.18 -6.44
C ILE A 94 14.79 -5.22 -5.79
N ASP A 95 14.74 -6.45 -6.33
CA ASP A 95 15.62 -7.52 -5.89
C ASP A 95 17.09 -7.20 -6.18
N MET A 96 17.91 -7.34 -5.14
CA MET A 96 19.37 -7.22 -5.25
C MET A 96 19.95 -8.56 -5.72
N ASN A 97 19.76 -8.85 -7.02
CA ASN A 97 20.07 -10.11 -7.71
C ASN A 97 19.16 -11.28 -7.27
N TRP A 98 18.17 -11.55 -8.05
CA TRP A 98 17.29 -12.72 -7.85
C TRP A 98 17.59 -13.82 -8.89
N MET A 99 16.76 -13.92 -9.96
CA MET A 99 17.02 -14.83 -11.09
C MET A 99 17.85 -14.16 -12.19
N TRP A 100 18.44 -13.01 -11.91
CA TRP A 100 19.25 -12.19 -12.81
C TRP A 100 20.48 -11.62 -12.10
N GLY A 101 21.39 -11.05 -12.88
CA GLY A 101 22.65 -10.49 -12.40
C GLY A 101 22.55 -9.01 -12.01
N TYR A 102 23.62 -8.50 -11.39
CA TYR A 102 23.71 -7.11 -10.94
C TYR A 102 23.45 -6.07 -12.05
N HIS A 103 23.85 -6.35 -13.28
CA HIS A 103 23.67 -5.40 -14.39
C HIS A 103 22.18 -5.20 -14.72
N GLU A 104 21.38 -6.26 -14.63
CA GLU A 104 19.94 -6.16 -14.81
C GLU A 104 19.29 -5.43 -13.67
N THR A 105 19.67 -5.73 -12.42
CA THR A 105 19.22 -4.95 -11.25
C THR A 105 19.54 -3.46 -11.42
N ALA A 106 20.75 -3.12 -11.88
CA ALA A 106 21.13 -1.74 -12.11
C ALA A 106 20.28 -1.07 -13.21
N SER A 107 20.01 -1.79 -14.31
CA SER A 107 19.15 -1.29 -15.39
C SER A 107 17.72 -1.05 -14.90
N VAL A 108 17.12 -2.04 -14.25
CA VAL A 108 15.75 -1.94 -13.68
C VAL A 108 15.67 -0.78 -12.69
N THR A 109 16.67 -0.62 -11.80
CA THR A 109 16.72 0.49 -10.84
C THR A 109 16.69 1.85 -11.53
N VAL A 110 17.56 2.03 -12.55
CA VAL A 110 17.64 3.32 -13.30
C VAL A 110 16.33 3.61 -14.03
N ASP A 111 15.74 2.60 -14.69
CA ASP A 111 14.49 2.76 -15.43
C ASP A 111 13.31 3.03 -14.49
N THR A 112 13.25 2.35 -13.35
CA THR A 112 12.23 2.61 -12.31
C THR A 112 12.31 4.03 -11.80
N PHE A 113 13.49 4.49 -11.38
CA PHE A 113 13.65 5.84 -10.84
C PHE A 113 13.30 6.91 -11.88
N ARG A 114 13.71 6.71 -13.14
CA ARG A 114 13.35 7.62 -14.24
C ARG A 114 11.85 7.69 -14.46
N THR A 115 11.17 6.53 -14.44
CA THR A 115 9.71 6.44 -14.56
C THR A 115 9.02 7.18 -13.42
N ILE A 116 9.46 6.96 -12.17
CA ILE A 116 8.90 7.64 -11.00
C ILE A 116 9.06 9.16 -11.07
N LEU A 117 10.25 9.64 -11.44
CA LEU A 117 10.48 11.08 -11.60
C LEU A 117 9.59 11.68 -12.69
N THR A 118 9.37 10.96 -13.80
CA THR A 118 8.44 11.38 -14.87
C THR A 118 7.00 11.45 -14.34
N LEU A 119 6.55 10.43 -13.62
CA LEU A 119 5.21 10.43 -13.00
C LEU A 119 5.04 11.58 -11.99
N MET A 120 6.06 11.89 -11.22
CA MET A 120 6.04 13.02 -10.28
C MET A 120 5.99 14.38 -11.00
N GLU A 121 6.49 14.48 -12.22
CA GLU A 121 6.38 15.68 -13.03
C GLU A 121 4.98 15.82 -13.63
N GLU A 122 4.42 14.72 -14.15
CA GLU A 122 3.07 14.70 -14.77
C GLU A 122 1.94 14.82 -13.74
N TYR A 123 2.12 14.24 -12.54
CA TYR A 123 1.10 14.16 -11.48
C TYR A 123 1.61 14.81 -10.19
N PRO A 124 1.25 16.07 -9.92
CA PRO A 124 1.75 16.79 -8.75
C PRO A 124 1.42 16.13 -7.40
N GLU A 125 0.33 15.39 -7.32
CA GLU A 125 -0.12 14.64 -6.13
C GLU A 125 0.55 13.28 -5.95
N PHE A 126 1.26 12.78 -6.97
CA PHE A 126 1.88 11.46 -6.90
C PHE A 126 3.03 11.43 -5.89
N THR A 127 3.01 10.46 -4.99
CA THR A 127 4.03 10.22 -3.97
C THR A 127 4.64 8.83 -4.15
N PHE A 128 5.87 8.67 -3.68
CA PHE A 128 6.61 7.41 -3.81
C PHE A 128 7.46 7.16 -2.57
N ALA A 129 7.56 5.91 -2.16
CA ALA A 129 8.44 5.46 -1.08
C ALA A 129 9.47 4.48 -1.64
N GLN A 130 10.73 4.61 -1.24
CA GLN A 130 11.80 3.71 -1.69
C GLN A 130 12.63 3.19 -0.52
N SER A 131 12.68 1.88 -0.38
CA SER A 131 13.55 1.15 0.53
C SER A 131 14.93 0.86 -0.09
N GLN A 132 15.84 0.30 0.73
CA GLN A 132 17.19 -0.17 0.38
C GLN A 132 18.15 0.95 -0.10
N ALA A 133 19.21 1.20 0.67
CA ALA A 133 20.25 2.17 0.28
C ALA A 133 21.02 1.74 -0.98
N SER A 134 21.07 0.44 -1.26
CA SER A 134 21.73 -0.13 -2.44
C SER A 134 21.18 0.41 -3.76
N VAL A 135 19.86 0.64 -3.86
CA VAL A 135 19.26 1.21 -5.09
C VAL A 135 19.69 2.66 -5.30
N TYR A 136 19.78 3.46 -4.23
CA TYR A 136 20.32 4.82 -4.31
C TYR A 136 21.82 4.83 -4.69
N ARG A 137 22.57 3.81 -4.22
CA ARG A 137 23.98 3.64 -4.64
C ARG A 137 24.11 3.29 -6.12
N ILE A 138 23.17 2.54 -6.66
CA ILE A 138 23.09 2.26 -8.10
C ILE A 138 22.85 3.56 -8.87
N ILE A 139 21.91 4.39 -8.45
CA ILE A 139 21.66 5.70 -9.07
C ILE A 139 22.89 6.61 -8.99
N GLU A 140 23.51 6.72 -7.81
CA GLU A 140 24.74 7.54 -7.66
C GLU A 140 25.83 7.12 -8.65
N LYS A 141 25.94 5.82 -8.93
CA LYS A 141 26.99 5.28 -9.79
C LYS A 141 26.65 5.32 -11.28
N HIS A 142 25.40 5.06 -11.65
CA HIS A 142 25.01 4.79 -13.05
C HIS A 142 24.13 5.88 -13.68
N ALA A 143 23.49 6.72 -12.86
CA ALA A 143 22.61 7.80 -13.29
C ALA A 143 22.66 9.00 -12.32
N PRO A 144 23.86 9.53 -11.99
CA PRO A 144 24.02 10.57 -10.98
C PRO A 144 23.28 11.86 -11.31
N GLU A 145 22.94 12.10 -12.55
CA GLU A 145 22.13 13.24 -13.01
C GLU A 145 20.72 13.26 -12.41
N MET A 146 20.18 12.13 -11.97
CA MET A 146 18.87 12.06 -11.31
C MET A 146 18.90 12.53 -9.85
N LEU A 147 20.07 12.56 -9.20
CA LEU A 147 20.16 12.78 -7.75
C LEU A 147 19.63 14.15 -7.32
N GLU A 148 19.82 15.17 -8.11
CA GLU A 148 19.33 16.53 -7.79
C GLU A 148 17.79 16.54 -7.76
N GLU A 149 17.17 15.91 -8.75
CA GLU A 149 15.72 15.80 -8.82
C GLU A 149 15.18 14.94 -7.67
N ILE A 150 15.82 13.81 -7.36
CA ILE A 150 15.44 12.96 -6.22
C ILE A 150 15.50 13.75 -4.92
N ARG A 151 16.58 14.50 -4.65
CA ARG A 151 16.69 15.37 -3.47
C ARG A 151 15.54 16.36 -3.40
N ARG A 152 15.22 17.01 -4.53
CA ARG A 152 14.11 17.94 -4.60
C ARG A 152 12.78 17.26 -4.19
N ARG A 153 12.48 16.06 -4.73
CA ARG A 153 11.26 15.31 -4.38
C ARG A 153 11.24 14.86 -2.93
N VAL A 154 12.39 14.51 -2.36
CA VAL A 154 12.51 14.18 -0.93
C VAL A 154 12.21 15.42 -0.08
N HIS A 155 12.77 16.58 -0.40
CA HIS A 155 12.53 17.82 0.35
C HIS A 155 11.10 18.38 0.17
N GLU A 156 10.46 18.11 -0.95
CA GLU A 156 9.03 18.37 -1.17
C GLU A 156 8.12 17.44 -0.34
N GLY A 157 8.64 16.38 0.27
CA GLY A 157 7.87 15.37 0.98
C GLY A 157 7.10 14.41 0.06
N ARG A 158 7.43 14.38 -1.22
CA ARG A 158 6.79 13.52 -2.23
C ARG A 158 7.53 12.21 -2.47
N TRP A 159 8.79 12.15 -2.08
CA TRP A 159 9.60 10.93 -2.09
C TRP A 159 10.02 10.61 -0.67
N GLU A 160 9.46 9.53 -0.11
CA GLU A 160 9.81 9.05 1.22
C GLU A 160 11.01 8.10 1.15
N VAL A 161 11.98 8.32 2.04
CA VAL A 161 13.12 7.43 2.21
C VAL A 161 12.79 6.43 3.31
N SER A 162 12.21 5.29 2.94
CA SER A 162 11.88 4.18 3.85
C SER A 162 13.02 3.17 4.02
N ALA A 163 14.23 3.55 3.62
CA ALA A 163 15.42 2.71 3.64
C ALA A 163 16.20 2.86 4.95
N SER A 164 15.96 2.04 5.95
CA SER A 164 16.80 1.95 7.14
C SER A 164 17.96 0.97 6.97
N THR A 165 17.90 0.06 6.00
CA THR A 165 18.89 -0.98 5.71
C THR A 165 19.56 -0.77 4.35
N TRP A 166 20.78 -1.31 4.19
CA TRP A 166 21.52 -1.22 2.94
C TRP A 166 20.87 -2.05 1.83
N VAL A 167 20.43 -3.24 2.18
CA VAL A 167 19.70 -4.19 1.32
C VAL A 167 18.70 -4.91 2.20
N GLU A 168 17.53 -5.24 1.64
CA GLU A 168 16.59 -6.15 2.29
C GLU A 168 17.27 -7.50 2.55
N THR A 169 17.17 -8.02 3.76
CA THR A 169 17.88 -9.24 4.16
C THR A 169 17.03 -10.10 5.08
N ASP A 170 17.17 -11.41 4.96
CA ASP A 170 16.65 -12.33 5.97
C ASP A 170 17.28 -12.02 7.33
N LYS A 171 16.48 -11.52 8.27
CA LYS A 171 16.99 -11.05 9.57
C LYS A 171 17.38 -12.18 10.53
N ASN A 172 17.17 -13.43 10.14
CA ASN A 172 17.68 -14.59 10.88
C ASN A 172 19.12 -14.98 10.48
N MET A 173 19.60 -14.53 9.32
CA MET A 173 20.90 -14.97 8.78
C MET A 173 22.08 -14.10 9.27
N PRO A 174 22.02 -12.76 9.23
CA PRO A 174 23.12 -11.92 9.72
C PRO A 174 23.17 -11.90 11.26
N ASN A 175 24.35 -11.68 11.79
CA ASN A 175 24.49 -11.43 13.23
C ASN A 175 24.07 -10.01 13.62
N GLY A 176 23.89 -9.76 14.91
CA GLY A 176 23.42 -8.45 15.42
C GLY A 176 24.34 -7.28 15.07
N GLU A 177 25.66 -7.50 15.01
CA GLU A 177 26.63 -6.48 14.58
C GLU A 177 26.41 -6.08 13.11
N SER A 178 26.18 -7.05 12.22
CA SER A 178 25.89 -6.79 10.80
C SER A 178 24.59 -6.01 10.65
N LEU A 179 23.53 -6.40 11.34
CA LEU A 179 22.24 -5.68 11.30
C LEU A 179 22.36 -4.26 11.85
N SER A 180 23.11 -4.06 12.94
CA SER A 180 23.36 -2.72 13.50
C SER A 180 24.14 -1.83 12.50
N ARG A 181 25.14 -2.40 11.82
CA ARG A 181 25.91 -1.69 10.79
C ARG A 181 25.10 -1.37 9.56
N HIS A 182 24.16 -2.22 9.18
CA HIS A 182 23.20 -1.90 8.10
C HIS A 182 22.53 -0.55 8.37
N ILE A 183 21.92 -0.39 9.54
CA ILE A 183 21.23 0.85 9.91
C ILE A 183 22.22 2.03 9.96
N LEU A 184 23.35 1.86 10.65
CA LEU A 184 24.34 2.91 10.85
C LEU A 184 24.86 3.45 9.49
N TYR A 185 25.28 2.56 8.60
CA TYR A 185 25.88 2.96 7.33
C TYR A 185 24.82 3.50 6.37
N THR A 186 23.62 2.92 6.33
CA THR A 186 22.51 3.40 5.52
C THR A 186 22.13 4.83 5.92
N LYS A 187 21.85 5.08 7.18
CA LYS A 187 21.45 6.41 7.67
C LYS A 187 22.51 7.47 7.39
N ARG A 188 23.80 7.15 7.61
CA ARG A 188 24.90 8.05 7.29
C ARG A 188 25.06 8.31 5.80
N TYR A 189 24.94 7.28 4.98
CA TYR A 189 25.08 7.37 3.54
C TYR A 189 23.96 8.17 2.92
N LEU A 190 22.71 7.80 3.20
CA LEU A 190 21.54 8.48 2.66
C LEU A 190 21.38 9.90 3.19
N GLY A 191 21.71 10.13 4.47
CA GLY A 191 21.74 11.46 5.06
C GLY A 191 22.63 12.41 4.27
N LYS A 192 23.85 11.94 3.90
CA LYS A 192 24.77 12.71 3.08
C LYS A 192 24.34 12.81 1.61
N LEU A 193 23.91 11.70 1.02
CA LEU A 193 23.54 11.64 -0.40
C LEU A 193 22.34 12.52 -0.72
N LEU A 194 21.32 12.50 0.15
CA LEU A 194 20.04 13.15 -0.09
C LEU A 194 19.88 14.48 0.67
N ASP A 195 20.89 14.89 1.43
CA ASP A 195 20.86 16.09 2.27
C ASP A 195 19.68 16.10 3.26
N ILE A 196 19.52 14.99 3.98
CA ILE A 196 18.49 14.82 5.01
C ILE A 196 19.10 14.47 6.36
N SER A 197 18.38 14.73 7.46
CA SER A 197 18.79 14.23 8.76
C SER A 197 18.79 12.70 8.77
N PRO A 198 19.86 12.03 9.19
CA PRO A 198 19.84 10.59 9.44
C PRO A 198 18.70 10.15 10.38
N ASP A 199 18.29 11.03 11.29
CA ASP A 199 17.21 10.76 12.26
C ASP A 199 15.81 10.85 11.63
N SER A 200 15.66 11.37 10.42
CA SER A 200 14.39 11.33 9.69
C SER A 200 14.05 9.96 9.13
N ILE A 201 15.02 9.07 9.00
CA ILE A 201 14.81 7.69 8.52
C ILE A 201 14.31 6.85 9.69
N LYS A 202 13.00 6.57 9.70
CA LYS A 202 12.29 5.96 10.83
C LYS A 202 11.68 4.59 10.54
N ILE A 203 11.65 4.17 9.28
CA ILE A 203 10.95 2.98 8.82
C ILE A 203 11.97 1.94 8.36
N ASP A 204 11.83 0.72 8.83
CA ASP A 204 12.45 -0.49 8.26
C ASP A 204 11.42 -1.19 7.39
N PHE A 205 11.54 -1.00 6.07
CA PHE A 205 10.57 -1.48 5.10
C PHE A 205 11.11 -2.74 4.42
N GLU A 206 10.54 -3.88 4.81
CA GLU A 206 11.05 -5.23 4.51
C GLU A 206 9.92 -6.12 3.94
N PRO A 207 9.38 -5.80 2.77
CA PRO A 207 8.16 -6.43 2.23
C PRO A 207 8.36 -7.93 1.93
N ASP A 208 9.54 -8.34 1.48
CA ASP A 208 9.81 -9.72 1.07
C ASP A 208 10.76 -10.49 2.00
N THR A 209 11.17 -9.90 3.11
CA THR A 209 12.04 -10.55 4.10
C THR A 209 11.41 -11.81 4.67
N PHE A 210 12.16 -12.94 4.64
CA PHE A 210 11.65 -14.25 5.08
C PHE A 210 11.77 -14.46 6.58
N GLY A 211 12.84 -13.98 7.18
CA GLY A 211 13.13 -14.20 8.59
C GLY A 211 13.06 -12.95 9.44
N HIS A 212 12.46 -13.06 10.63
CA HIS A 212 12.26 -11.95 11.58
C HIS A 212 12.75 -12.37 12.97
N ASN A 213 14.02 -12.04 13.28
CA ASN A 213 14.66 -12.40 14.53
C ASN A 213 14.07 -11.61 15.71
N ALA A 214 13.87 -12.26 16.84
CA ALA A 214 13.27 -11.65 18.04
C ALA A 214 14.03 -10.43 18.58
N ASN A 215 15.32 -10.25 18.24
CA ASN A 215 16.12 -9.10 18.65
C ASN A 215 16.04 -7.91 17.69
N VAL A 216 15.36 -8.03 16.57
CA VAL A 216 15.22 -6.94 15.58
C VAL A 216 14.68 -5.66 16.21
N PRO A 217 13.61 -5.67 17.05
CA PRO A 217 13.12 -4.44 17.68
C PRO A 217 14.19 -3.70 18.52
N GLU A 218 15.07 -4.41 19.19
CA GLU A 218 16.18 -3.79 19.93
C GLU A 218 17.18 -3.11 18.99
N ILE A 219 17.57 -3.78 17.92
CA ILE A 219 18.51 -3.25 16.92
C ILE A 219 17.93 -2.01 16.25
N LEU A 220 16.66 -2.06 15.83
CA LEU A 220 15.95 -0.96 15.20
C LEU A 220 15.86 0.26 16.14
N GLN A 221 15.40 0.06 17.37
CA GLN A 221 15.26 1.14 18.36
C GLN A 221 16.62 1.78 18.72
N ASN A 222 17.67 0.98 18.88
CA ASN A 222 19.02 1.49 19.12
C ASN A 222 19.56 2.24 17.89
N GLY A 223 19.11 1.91 16.70
CA GLY A 223 19.38 2.62 15.45
C GLY A 223 18.47 3.83 15.19
N GLY A 224 17.53 4.13 16.09
CA GLY A 224 16.55 5.23 15.94
C GLY A 224 15.52 4.97 14.85
N VAL A 225 15.09 3.71 14.66
CA VAL A 225 14.03 3.27 13.75
C VAL A 225 12.83 2.86 14.60
N ASP A 226 11.66 3.42 14.32
CA ASP A 226 10.49 3.31 15.18
C ASP A 226 9.41 2.39 14.60
N TYR A 227 9.44 2.16 13.26
CA TYR A 227 8.40 1.47 12.51
C TYR A 227 9.00 0.32 11.69
N TYR A 228 8.23 -0.76 11.58
CA TYR A 228 8.59 -1.94 10.80
C TYR A 228 7.44 -2.34 9.88
N TYR A 229 7.73 -2.52 8.61
CA TYR A 229 6.76 -3.03 7.62
C TYR A 229 7.22 -4.37 7.10
N HIS A 230 6.31 -5.33 7.00
CA HIS A 230 6.55 -6.63 6.37
C HIS A 230 5.27 -7.27 5.83
N CYS A 231 5.41 -8.27 4.94
CA CYS A 231 4.29 -9.07 4.44
C CYS A 231 4.35 -10.51 4.92
N ARG A 232 5.54 -11.10 5.03
CA ARG A 232 5.74 -12.50 5.40
C ARG A 232 5.67 -12.73 6.90
N ALA A 233 5.77 -13.96 7.34
CA ALA A 233 5.63 -14.47 8.70
C ALA A 233 4.19 -14.80 9.09
N HIS A 234 3.70 -14.37 10.26
CA HIS A 234 2.34 -14.68 10.73
C HIS A 234 1.27 -13.79 10.08
N ASP A 235 0.02 -14.18 10.19
CA ASP A 235 -1.17 -13.47 9.70
C ASP A 235 -2.20 -13.12 10.80
N GLU A 236 -1.84 -13.33 12.07
CA GLU A 236 -2.71 -13.13 13.23
C GLU A 236 -3.03 -11.64 13.47
N TYR A 237 -2.00 -10.77 13.34
CA TYR A 237 -2.11 -9.35 13.61
C TYR A 237 -1.54 -8.55 12.43
N PHE A 238 -2.24 -7.50 12.00
CA PHE A 238 -1.75 -6.61 10.96
C PHE A 238 -1.10 -5.34 11.52
N LEU A 239 -1.50 -4.93 12.74
CA LEU A 239 -0.92 -3.77 13.44
C LEU A 239 -0.65 -4.16 14.88
N TYR A 240 0.60 -4.11 15.31
CA TYR A 240 1.01 -4.55 16.65
C TYR A 240 2.34 -3.93 17.10
N ASN A 241 2.57 -3.95 18.41
CA ASN A 241 3.90 -3.64 18.96
C ASN A 241 4.70 -4.94 19.06
N TRP A 242 5.81 -5.00 18.34
CA TRP A 242 6.76 -6.11 18.44
C TRP A 242 7.82 -5.78 19.50
N GLU A 243 7.90 -6.63 20.50
CA GLU A 243 8.81 -6.46 21.63
C GLU A 243 9.97 -7.47 21.57
N SER A 244 11.19 -6.96 21.72
CA SER A 244 12.39 -7.79 21.89
C SER A 244 12.48 -8.37 23.29
N PRO A 245 13.33 -9.40 23.53
CA PRO A 245 13.61 -9.93 24.88
C PRO A 245 14.13 -8.88 25.87
N SER A 246 14.70 -7.78 25.39
CA SER A 246 15.16 -6.66 26.24
C SER A 246 14.08 -5.65 26.59
N GLY A 247 12.85 -5.81 26.07
CA GLY A 247 11.73 -4.89 26.28
C GLY A 247 11.68 -3.69 25.33
N LYS A 248 12.57 -3.63 24.32
CA LYS A 248 12.49 -2.62 23.26
C LYS A 248 11.35 -2.96 22.29
N ARG A 249 10.64 -1.93 21.82
CA ARG A 249 9.44 -2.11 20.97
C ARG A 249 9.52 -1.28 19.72
N VAL A 250 8.99 -1.82 18.62
CA VAL A 250 8.69 -1.11 17.37
C VAL A 250 7.23 -1.32 17.01
N LEU A 251 6.61 -0.30 16.41
CA LEU A 251 5.29 -0.45 15.83
C LEU A 251 5.41 -1.15 14.48
N VAL A 252 4.68 -2.25 14.32
CA VAL A 252 4.70 -3.06 13.11
C VAL A 252 3.40 -2.93 12.36
N PHE A 253 3.51 -2.71 11.06
CA PHE A 253 2.44 -2.94 10.11
C PHE A 253 2.81 -4.18 9.28
N ARG A 254 2.06 -5.25 9.47
CA ARG A 254 2.12 -6.45 8.63
C ARG A 254 1.04 -6.29 7.58
N ASP A 255 1.43 -6.19 6.32
CA ASP A 255 0.48 -5.98 5.24
C ASP A 255 -0.50 -7.17 5.15
N PRO A 256 -1.82 -6.95 5.32
CA PRO A 256 -2.81 -8.02 5.23
C PRO A 256 -3.00 -8.52 3.79
N ARG A 257 -2.49 -7.76 2.82
CA ARG A 257 -2.47 -8.08 1.39
C ARG A 257 -1.06 -8.47 0.96
N TRP A 258 -0.50 -7.80 -0.02
CA TRP A 258 0.84 -8.02 -0.53
C TRP A 258 1.41 -6.71 -1.08
N TYR A 259 2.72 -6.55 -1.06
CA TYR A 259 3.42 -5.31 -1.39
C TYR A 259 3.42 -4.92 -2.89
N ASN A 260 2.86 -5.74 -3.77
CA ASN A 260 2.76 -5.50 -5.21
C ASN A 260 1.29 -5.43 -5.66
N GLY A 261 0.46 -4.72 -4.90
CA GLY A 261 -0.96 -4.57 -5.19
C GLY A 261 -1.21 -3.77 -6.48
N THR A 262 -2.35 -4.05 -7.10
CA THR A 262 -2.88 -3.27 -8.22
C THR A 262 -4.15 -2.55 -7.78
N ILE A 263 -4.29 -1.28 -8.13
CA ILE A 263 -5.48 -0.50 -7.82
C ILE A 263 -6.52 -0.75 -8.90
N GLU A 264 -7.58 -1.45 -8.52
CA GLU A 264 -8.77 -1.71 -9.34
C GLU A 264 -10.01 -1.10 -8.67
N TYR A 265 -11.15 -1.14 -9.36
CA TYR A 265 -12.40 -0.54 -8.86
C TYR A 265 -12.90 -1.14 -7.53
N ASP A 266 -12.60 -2.40 -7.28
CA ASP A 266 -13.04 -3.16 -6.10
C ASP A 266 -11.95 -3.37 -5.04
N THR A 267 -10.76 -2.82 -5.27
CA THR A 267 -9.59 -3.03 -4.39
C THR A 267 -9.89 -2.69 -2.93
N PHE A 268 -10.66 -1.62 -2.68
CA PHE A 268 -10.90 -1.09 -1.33
C PHE A 268 -12.30 -1.40 -0.76
N VAL A 269 -13.08 -2.21 -1.46
CA VAL A 269 -14.46 -2.53 -1.07
C VAL A 269 -14.56 -3.12 0.34
N ALA A 270 -13.62 -3.98 0.72
CA ALA A 270 -13.61 -4.65 2.02
C ALA A 270 -12.91 -3.85 3.14
N ASP A 271 -12.23 -2.75 2.83
CA ASP A 271 -11.44 -2.01 3.83
C ASP A 271 -12.26 -1.45 4.99
N PRO A 272 -13.46 -0.89 4.80
CA PRO A 272 -14.27 -0.39 5.92
C PRO A 272 -14.56 -1.48 6.95
N LEU A 273 -15.00 -2.65 6.49
CA LEU A 273 -15.30 -3.77 7.39
C LEU A 273 -14.04 -4.32 8.06
N PHE A 274 -12.94 -4.46 7.30
CA PHE A 274 -11.65 -4.87 7.85
C PHE A 274 -11.18 -3.90 8.94
N CYS A 275 -11.18 -2.59 8.67
CA CYS A 275 -10.79 -1.58 9.65
C CYS A 275 -11.67 -1.63 10.90
N HIS A 276 -12.99 -1.74 10.73
CA HIS A 276 -13.94 -1.82 11.84
C HIS A 276 -13.66 -3.05 12.74
N GLN A 277 -13.45 -4.21 12.15
CA GLN A 277 -13.15 -5.45 12.86
C GLN A 277 -11.88 -5.37 13.71
N HIS A 278 -10.93 -4.53 13.32
CA HIS A 278 -9.67 -4.33 14.02
C HIS A 278 -9.64 -3.07 14.89
N GLY A 279 -10.76 -2.34 15.00
CA GLY A 279 -10.88 -1.16 15.86
C GLY A 279 -10.07 0.05 15.36
N VAL A 280 -9.84 0.14 14.06
CA VAL A 280 -9.16 1.27 13.40
C VAL A 280 -10.04 1.86 12.31
N ASN A 281 -9.72 3.06 11.83
CA ASN A 281 -10.40 3.72 10.71
C ASN A 281 -9.46 4.02 9.53
N VAL A 282 -8.24 3.51 9.61
CA VAL A 282 -7.19 3.75 8.62
C VAL A 282 -6.57 2.42 8.22
N ASN A 283 -6.32 2.24 6.93
CA ASN A 283 -5.53 1.14 6.39
C ASN A 283 -4.45 1.67 5.44
N LEU A 284 -3.43 0.85 5.19
CA LEU A 284 -2.36 1.09 4.24
C LEU A 284 -2.50 0.11 3.07
N PHE A 285 -2.24 0.57 1.87
CA PHE A 285 -2.18 -0.24 0.67
C PHE A 285 -0.91 0.07 -0.11
N VAL A 286 0.00 -0.88 -0.18
CA VAL A 286 1.23 -0.76 -0.96
C VAL A 286 1.00 -1.31 -2.36
N TYR A 287 1.39 -0.53 -3.38
CA TYR A 287 1.25 -0.89 -4.80
C TYR A 287 2.51 -0.48 -5.59
N GLY A 288 2.79 -1.23 -6.69
CA GLY A 288 3.91 -0.96 -7.57
C GLY A 288 4.46 -2.20 -8.25
#